data_b242a12f302617979d6d225c4dd6a82f
#
_entry.id   b242a12f302617979d6d225c4dd6a82f
#
_cell.length_a   1.000
_cell.length_b   1.000
_cell.length_c   1.000
_cell.angle_alpha   90.00
_cell.angle_beta   90.00
_cell.angle_gamma   90.00
#
_symmetry.space_group_name_H-M   'P 1'
#
loop_
_entity.id
_entity.type
_entity.pdbx_description
1 polymer ?
#
loop_
_entity_poly.entity_id
_entity_poly.type
_entity_poly.pdbx_seq_one_letter_code
_entity_poly.pdbx_strand_id
1 'polypeptide(L)'
;SHSQIYNKAITFAERGDWIKLKGLKHLNKNTHMEKVLLWLKLRHSTTRDSFGSIARFLKQNPYWPERNQLIQQAELLLSSKRSPTNVINWFSKHSPKTTEAHFKWIKALEVTNDKENLDKAVLSLWKTKILSQRQQRFLIKKYKRIITPEIIWQRLDWLLWKGYIRSSQRMYPHVTQNQRHLAEARLRLRHLMGAVDPAIKRVPLELRKDDGLVFERLRWRQRKGMMEKARELYWNIPGEQKYPRLWWRERARQIRYLLKQNNFDTALLLAQRHLQKEGRYYAEAQWLAGWIALRYADKPEQASTYFLEMYDRVRTPVSRSRASYWAGRAFEQNNNSPIAKKWFEVAARYSTTFYGQLANKKLGKTEHRLPKKQSNDSKADGAPYISELVNIAIFLTEIGKTDLAIKFLKTASRNASSYAQVSPIISGALKINKPHLAVYAARRAARKGIYFISASYPKPALNDTRQVEKALIYSIVRQESNFDPQAESYKGALGLMQLMPATAKSVAKSLRLNFNQEKLTSDHNYNITLGASYLRSLIEKYEGSYPLAIAAYNAGPHNVDKWIKRFGNPTQNDVDLIDWIERIPYGETRNYVQRVLENLTIYRELISKPTTSK
;
A
#
# COMPACT_ATOMS: atom_id res chain seq x y z
N SER A 1 -7.91 -3.36 41.93
CA SER A 1 -7.81 -4.65 41.24
C SER A 1 -6.44 -4.81 40.55
N HIS A 2 -6.00 -6.05 40.34
CA HIS A 2 -4.75 -6.32 39.63
C HIS A 2 -4.72 -5.67 38.23
N SER A 3 -5.85 -5.67 37.52
CA SER A 3 -5.97 -5.03 36.20
C SER A 3 -5.68 -3.53 36.25
N GLN A 4 -6.15 -2.82 37.25
CA GLN A 4 -5.88 -1.38 37.39
C GLN A 4 -4.41 -1.09 37.66
N ILE A 5 -3.76 -1.93 38.49
CA ILE A 5 -2.33 -1.79 38.80
C ILE A 5 -1.49 -2.04 37.52
N TYR A 6 -1.81 -3.09 36.78
CA TYR A 6 -1.14 -3.40 35.51
C TYR A 6 -1.34 -2.29 34.48
N ASN A 7 -2.54 -1.74 34.35
CA ASN A 7 -2.82 -0.60 33.47
C ASN A 7 -1.95 0.61 33.86
N LYS A 8 -1.88 0.95 35.15
CA LYS A 8 -1.01 2.05 35.61
C LYS A 8 0.45 1.79 35.35
N ALA A 9 0.93 0.57 35.54
CA ALA A 9 2.32 0.20 35.31
C ALA A 9 2.70 0.39 33.84
N ILE A 10 1.86 -0.07 32.93
CA ILE A 10 2.08 0.13 31.48
C ILE A 10 2.01 1.60 31.11
N THR A 11 1.05 2.35 31.65
CA THR A 11 0.95 3.80 31.41
C THR A 11 2.22 4.53 31.84
N PHE A 12 2.77 4.21 32.97
CA PHE A 12 4.03 4.81 33.44
C PHE A 12 5.21 4.41 32.54
N ALA A 13 5.29 3.16 32.14
CA ALA A 13 6.32 2.66 31.24
C ALA A 13 6.24 3.32 29.85
N GLU A 14 5.04 3.51 29.30
CA GLU A 14 4.82 4.22 28.02
C GLU A 14 5.32 5.67 28.07
N ARG A 15 5.21 6.31 29.21
CA ARG A 15 5.66 7.69 29.44
C ARG A 15 7.14 7.80 29.86
N GLY A 16 7.80 6.67 30.10
CA GLY A 16 9.16 6.64 30.62
C GLY A 16 9.27 7.07 32.09
N ASP A 17 8.18 7.02 32.84
CA ASP A 17 8.13 7.41 34.26
C ASP A 17 8.49 6.23 35.17
N TRP A 18 9.77 5.92 35.20
CA TRP A 18 10.30 4.76 35.93
C TRP A 18 10.23 4.91 37.45
N ILE A 19 10.22 6.14 37.95
CA ILE A 19 10.10 6.42 39.41
C ILE A 19 8.72 6.01 39.89
N LYS A 20 7.67 6.44 39.20
CA LYS A 20 6.28 6.05 39.51
C LYS A 20 6.05 4.56 39.34
N LEU A 21 6.67 3.95 38.31
CA LEU A 21 6.57 2.51 38.09
C LEU A 21 7.17 1.73 39.26
N LYS A 22 8.36 2.11 39.74
CA LYS A 22 8.99 1.49 40.91
C LYS A 22 8.22 1.69 42.20
N GLY A 23 7.46 2.76 42.27
CA GLY A 23 6.61 3.07 43.43
C GLY A 23 5.34 2.21 43.52
N LEU A 24 4.99 1.47 42.48
CA LEU A 24 3.82 0.58 42.50
C LEU A 24 4.11 -0.65 43.37
N LYS A 25 3.32 -0.78 44.45
CA LYS A 25 3.35 -1.94 45.31
C LYS A 25 2.43 -3.04 44.76
N HIS A 26 2.78 -4.30 44.99
CA HIS A 26 1.96 -5.47 44.62
C HIS A 26 1.83 -5.78 43.12
N LEU A 27 2.87 -5.49 42.30
CA LEU A 27 2.97 -6.08 40.96
C LEU A 27 3.27 -7.58 41.11
N ASN A 28 2.24 -8.41 40.96
CA ASN A 28 2.44 -9.85 40.87
C ASN A 28 3.21 -10.21 39.60
N LYS A 29 4.07 -11.23 39.72
CA LYS A 29 4.79 -11.74 38.57
C LYS A 29 3.83 -12.28 37.51
N ASN A 30 3.78 -11.63 36.39
CA ASN A 30 3.06 -12.09 35.18
C ASN A 30 4.01 -12.02 34.03
N THR A 31 4.24 -13.13 33.35
CA THR A 31 5.22 -13.23 32.27
C THR A 31 4.94 -12.29 31.09
N HIS A 32 3.68 -12.12 30.72
CA HIS A 32 3.29 -11.16 29.67
C HIS A 32 3.58 -9.72 30.08
N MET A 33 3.23 -9.39 31.32
CA MET A 33 3.45 -8.06 31.87
C MET A 33 4.95 -7.71 31.94
N GLU A 34 5.75 -8.63 32.46
CA GLU A 34 7.20 -8.44 32.58
C GLU A 34 7.84 -8.20 31.21
N LYS A 35 7.41 -8.97 30.20
CA LYS A 35 7.94 -8.86 28.84
C LYS A 35 7.53 -7.56 28.14
N VAL A 36 6.28 -7.14 28.30
CA VAL A 36 5.79 -5.85 27.78
C VAL A 36 6.50 -4.68 28.45
N LEU A 37 6.69 -4.74 29.77
CA LEU A 37 7.44 -3.70 30.51
C LEU A 37 8.91 -3.64 30.06
N LEU A 38 9.54 -4.79 29.84
CA LEU A 38 10.90 -4.85 29.32
C LEU A 38 10.97 -4.20 27.92
N TRP A 39 10.05 -4.55 27.04
CA TRP A 39 9.97 -3.97 25.69
C TRP A 39 9.80 -2.44 25.74
N LEU A 40 8.90 -1.92 26.57
CA LEU A 40 8.71 -0.49 26.75
C LEU A 40 9.95 0.18 27.36
N LYS A 41 10.61 -0.47 28.31
CA LYS A 41 11.84 0.02 28.90
C LYS A 41 12.96 0.14 27.87
N LEU A 42 13.12 -0.86 27.01
CA LEU A 42 14.15 -0.88 25.98
C LEU A 42 13.93 0.22 24.93
N ARG A 43 12.68 0.58 24.64
CA ARG A 43 12.33 1.70 23.75
C ARG A 43 12.80 3.05 24.29
N HIS A 44 12.82 3.24 25.59
CA HIS A 44 13.19 4.49 26.27
C HIS A 44 14.60 4.46 26.86
N SER A 45 15.35 3.41 26.63
CA SER A 45 16.64 3.22 27.26
C SER A 45 17.67 4.21 26.73
N THR A 46 18.33 4.93 27.66
CA THR A 46 19.39 5.90 27.38
C THR A 46 20.76 5.43 27.87
N THR A 47 20.81 4.33 28.62
CA THR A 47 22.05 3.79 29.16
C THR A 47 22.75 2.89 28.16
N ARG A 48 24.07 3.07 28.01
CA ARG A 48 24.91 2.30 27.09
C ARG A 48 24.85 0.78 27.32
N ASP A 49 24.68 0.38 28.57
CA ASP A 49 24.60 -1.03 28.98
C ASP A 49 23.36 -1.74 28.44
N SER A 50 22.36 -0.98 27.98
CA SER A 50 21.13 -1.51 27.40
C SER A 50 21.30 -2.05 25.98
N PHE A 51 22.38 -1.74 25.27
CA PHE A 51 22.60 -2.23 23.90
C PHE A 51 22.50 -3.76 23.83
N GLY A 52 23.22 -4.47 24.71
CA GLY A 52 23.18 -5.93 24.74
C GLY A 52 21.78 -6.49 25.03
N SER A 53 21.03 -5.84 25.90
CA SER A 53 19.65 -6.21 26.21
C SER A 53 18.73 -6.01 25.02
N ILE A 54 18.86 -4.92 24.28
CA ILE A 54 18.06 -4.67 23.07
C ILE A 54 18.41 -5.70 21.99
N ALA A 55 19.70 -5.95 21.74
CA ALA A 55 20.15 -6.94 20.76
C ALA A 55 19.62 -8.34 21.07
N ARG A 56 19.64 -8.74 22.35
CA ARG A 56 19.12 -10.02 22.82
C ARG A 56 17.60 -10.09 22.64
N PHE A 57 16.88 -9.03 22.99
CA PHE A 57 15.43 -8.96 22.83
C PHE A 57 15.01 -9.10 21.36
N LEU A 58 15.68 -8.40 20.46
CA LEU A 58 15.42 -8.46 19.02
C LEU A 58 15.66 -9.86 18.44
N LYS A 59 16.69 -10.54 18.92
CA LYS A 59 17.01 -11.91 18.49
C LYS A 59 15.99 -12.93 19.00
N GLN A 60 15.56 -12.80 20.26
CA GLN A 60 14.61 -13.70 20.88
C GLN A 60 13.17 -13.45 20.45
N ASN A 61 12.86 -12.24 19.98
CA ASN A 61 11.51 -11.79 19.67
C ASN A 61 11.44 -11.16 18.27
N PRO A 62 11.60 -11.95 17.20
CA PRO A 62 11.73 -11.42 15.84
C PRO A 62 10.47 -10.74 15.31
N TYR A 63 9.30 -11.05 15.87
CA TYR A 63 8.00 -10.56 15.39
C TYR A 63 7.33 -9.52 16.29
N TRP A 64 8.02 -9.05 17.32
CA TRP A 64 7.47 -8.03 18.22
C TRP A 64 7.27 -6.68 17.51
N PRO A 65 6.29 -5.86 17.96
CA PRO A 65 6.03 -4.54 17.38
C PRO A 65 7.23 -3.60 17.45
N GLU A 66 7.26 -2.62 16.54
CA GLU A 66 8.23 -1.54 16.54
C GLU A 66 9.70 -2.00 16.48
N ARG A 67 9.93 -3.08 15.75
CA ARG A 67 11.28 -3.65 15.57
C ARG A 67 12.29 -2.62 15.06
N ASN A 68 11.92 -1.80 14.07
CA ASN A 68 12.82 -0.78 13.52
C ASN A 68 13.16 0.30 14.54
N GLN A 69 12.24 0.68 15.41
CA GLN A 69 12.48 1.65 16.49
C GLN A 69 13.45 1.10 17.53
N LEU A 70 13.35 -0.19 17.87
CA LEU A 70 14.31 -0.85 18.76
C LEU A 70 15.70 -0.94 18.13
N ILE A 71 15.78 -1.22 16.84
CA ILE A 71 17.05 -1.23 16.11
C ILE A 71 17.68 0.18 16.12
N GLN A 72 16.91 1.22 15.86
CA GLN A 72 17.38 2.61 15.94
C GLN A 72 17.86 2.96 17.36
N GLN A 73 17.13 2.51 18.36
CA GLN A 73 17.54 2.72 19.76
C GLN A 73 18.87 2.02 20.07
N ALA A 74 19.04 0.80 19.61
CA ALA A 74 20.32 0.08 19.72
C ALA A 74 21.47 0.82 19.03
N GLU A 75 21.22 1.34 17.84
CA GLU A 75 22.23 2.12 17.10
C GLU A 75 22.64 3.40 17.85
N LEU A 76 21.69 4.10 18.47
CA LEU A 76 21.98 5.27 19.30
C LEU A 76 22.87 4.94 20.50
N LEU A 77 22.72 3.75 21.08
CA LEU A 77 23.47 3.29 22.24
C LEU A 77 24.83 2.70 21.88
N LEU A 78 25.09 2.42 20.60
CA LEU A 78 26.41 1.98 20.15
C LEU A 78 27.44 3.08 20.43
N SER A 79 28.47 2.72 21.19
CA SER A 79 29.53 3.64 21.55
C SER A 79 30.78 3.40 20.70
N SER A 80 31.41 4.49 20.26
CA SER A 80 32.74 4.42 19.63
C SER A 80 33.82 3.85 20.57
N LYS A 81 33.54 3.78 21.87
CA LYS A 81 34.42 3.15 22.88
C LYS A 81 34.21 1.64 23.00
N ARG A 82 33.12 1.09 22.41
CA ARG A 82 32.95 -0.37 22.34
C ARG A 82 33.96 -0.97 21.37
N SER A 83 34.24 -2.26 21.54
CA SER A 83 35.08 -2.98 20.60
C SER A 83 34.60 -2.72 19.16
N PRO A 84 35.47 -2.25 18.26
CA PRO A 84 35.14 -2.07 16.85
C PRO A 84 34.52 -3.31 16.22
N THR A 85 34.95 -4.49 16.64
CA THR A 85 34.41 -5.79 16.17
C THR A 85 32.93 -5.93 16.48
N ASN A 86 32.47 -5.52 17.67
CA ASN A 86 31.07 -5.58 18.05
C ASN A 86 30.20 -4.64 17.20
N VAL A 87 30.71 -3.46 16.88
CA VAL A 87 30.04 -2.50 15.99
C VAL A 87 29.91 -3.06 14.58
N ILE A 88 30.96 -3.63 14.04
CA ILE A 88 30.98 -4.27 12.71
C ILE A 88 30.01 -5.46 12.67
N ASN A 89 30.01 -6.31 13.70
CA ASN A 89 29.08 -7.45 13.79
C ASN A 89 27.62 -7.00 13.80
N TRP A 90 27.30 -5.92 14.49
CA TRP A 90 25.95 -5.37 14.48
C TRP A 90 25.51 -4.93 13.08
N PHE A 91 26.34 -4.12 12.41
CA PHE A 91 26.01 -3.61 11.08
C PHE A 91 26.13 -4.64 9.96
N SER A 92 26.77 -5.78 10.19
CA SER A 92 26.70 -6.91 9.26
C SER A 92 25.32 -7.55 9.19
N LYS A 93 24.54 -7.44 10.27
CA LYS A 93 23.18 -8.00 10.39
C LYS A 93 22.07 -6.95 10.23
N HIS A 94 22.38 -5.70 10.52
CA HIS A 94 21.41 -4.60 10.49
C HIS A 94 22.00 -3.42 9.71
N SER A 95 21.43 -3.13 8.55
CA SER A 95 21.83 -1.93 7.81
C SER A 95 21.61 -0.67 8.65
N PRO A 96 22.56 0.27 8.68
CA PRO A 96 22.42 1.49 9.47
C PRO A 96 21.17 2.26 9.10
N LYS A 97 20.36 2.65 10.09
CA LYS A 97 19.11 3.39 9.88
C LYS A 97 19.33 4.90 9.82
N THR A 98 20.37 5.40 10.49
CA THR A 98 20.66 6.84 10.61
C THR A 98 22.02 7.18 10.04
N THR A 99 22.22 8.46 9.73
CA THR A 99 23.52 9.00 9.32
C THR A 99 24.57 8.80 10.40
N GLU A 100 24.22 9.02 11.67
CA GLU A 100 25.13 8.83 12.81
C GLU A 100 25.58 7.37 12.94
N ALA A 101 24.65 6.44 12.75
CA ALA A 101 24.97 5.01 12.77
C ALA A 101 25.96 4.63 11.66
N HIS A 102 25.81 5.19 10.45
CA HIS A 102 26.78 5.00 9.37
C HIS A 102 28.18 5.50 9.75
N PHE A 103 28.27 6.67 10.37
CA PHE A 103 29.58 7.20 10.80
C PHE A 103 30.23 6.33 11.89
N LYS A 104 29.45 5.77 12.81
CA LYS A 104 29.95 4.81 13.79
C LYS A 104 30.53 3.56 13.12
N TRP A 105 29.83 3.05 12.12
CA TRP A 105 30.28 1.89 11.35
C TRP A 105 31.56 2.19 10.57
N ILE A 106 31.62 3.31 9.88
CA ILE A 106 32.81 3.76 9.13
C ILE A 106 34.00 3.88 10.06
N LYS A 107 33.84 4.50 11.23
CA LYS A 107 34.90 4.63 12.22
C LYS A 107 35.43 3.27 12.70
N ALA A 108 34.53 2.32 12.96
CA ALA A 108 34.92 0.98 13.36
C ALA A 108 35.73 0.24 12.26
N LEU A 109 35.31 0.42 10.99
CA LEU A 109 36.04 -0.17 9.85
C LEU A 109 37.41 0.47 9.61
N GLU A 110 37.56 1.77 9.89
CA GLU A 110 38.87 2.44 9.84
C GLU A 110 39.83 1.89 10.88
N VAL A 111 39.38 1.73 12.14
CA VAL A 111 40.18 1.22 13.24
C VAL A 111 40.66 -0.21 12.96
N THR A 112 39.86 -1.02 12.31
CA THR A 112 40.22 -2.43 11.99
C THR A 112 40.92 -2.58 10.64
N ASN A 113 41.20 -1.50 9.92
CA ASN A 113 41.83 -1.51 8.59
C ASN A 113 41.11 -2.38 7.54
N ASP A 114 39.78 -2.53 7.65
CA ASP A 114 38.97 -3.25 6.68
C ASP A 114 38.63 -2.34 5.50
N LYS A 115 39.56 -2.21 4.57
CA LYS A 115 39.44 -1.26 3.44
C LYS A 115 38.26 -1.57 2.51
N GLU A 116 37.97 -2.83 2.24
CA GLU A 116 36.89 -3.23 1.33
C GLU A 116 35.52 -2.86 1.89
N ASN A 117 35.26 -3.19 3.14
CA ASN A 117 33.99 -2.86 3.80
C ASN A 117 33.88 -1.37 4.12
N LEU A 118 35.00 -0.69 4.35
CA LEU A 118 35.05 0.76 4.51
C LEU A 118 34.56 1.47 3.23
N ASP A 119 35.06 1.08 2.08
CA ASP A 119 34.64 1.66 0.79
C ASP A 119 33.13 1.46 0.57
N LYS A 120 32.63 0.26 0.85
CA LYS A 120 31.19 -0.03 0.78
C LYS A 120 30.36 0.81 1.75
N ALA A 121 30.81 0.99 2.97
CA ALA A 121 30.13 1.77 4.00
C ALA A 121 30.06 3.27 3.65
N VAL A 122 31.17 3.83 3.16
CA VAL A 122 31.24 5.22 2.71
C VAL A 122 30.32 5.46 1.53
N LEU A 123 30.33 4.59 0.53
CA LEU A 123 29.42 4.67 -0.63
C LEU A 123 27.96 4.51 -0.24
N SER A 124 27.66 3.61 0.68
CA SER A 124 26.30 3.43 1.21
C SER A 124 25.78 4.71 1.88
N LEU A 125 26.57 5.32 2.73
CA LEU A 125 26.24 6.59 3.36
C LEU A 125 26.01 7.69 2.32
N TRP A 126 26.92 7.82 1.36
CA TRP A 126 26.89 8.84 0.32
C TRP A 126 25.67 8.74 -0.58
N LYS A 127 25.27 7.52 -0.93
CA LYS A 127 24.18 7.23 -1.86
C LYS A 127 22.79 7.22 -1.24
N THR A 128 22.67 7.04 0.09
CA THR A 128 21.37 6.75 0.71
C THR A 128 20.91 7.75 1.77
N LYS A 129 21.78 8.61 2.27
CA LYS A 129 21.48 9.50 3.39
C LYS A 129 21.61 10.98 3.05
N ILE A 130 20.73 11.78 3.65
CA ILE A 130 20.83 13.23 3.63
C ILE A 130 21.95 13.64 4.57
N LEU A 131 22.84 14.49 4.09
CA LEU A 131 24.02 14.94 4.82
C LEU A 131 23.95 16.47 5.04
N SER A 132 24.48 16.92 6.19
CA SER A 132 24.76 18.34 6.39
C SER A 132 25.90 18.78 5.47
N GLN A 133 25.99 20.09 5.26
CA GLN A 133 27.08 20.65 4.46
C GLN A 133 28.46 20.30 5.04
N ARG A 134 28.57 20.30 6.37
CA ARG A 134 29.81 19.93 7.07
C ARG A 134 30.17 18.46 6.86
N GLN A 135 29.20 17.56 7.00
CA GLN A 135 29.40 16.12 6.78
C GLN A 135 29.81 15.83 5.33
N GLN A 136 29.16 16.49 4.40
CA GLN A 136 29.43 16.34 2.96
C GLN A 136 30.87 16.78 2.62
N ARG A 137 31.29 17.95 3.09
CA ARG A 137 32.68 18.42 2.91
C ARG A 137 33.70 17.48 3.53
N PHE A 138 33.41 17.01 4.74
CA PHE A 138 34.27 16.06 5.44
C PHE A 138 34.48 14.78 4.62
N LEU A 139 33.41 14.18 4.11
CA LEU A 139 33.49 12.95 3.34
C LEU A 139 34.24 13.15 2.02
N ILE A 140 33.98 14.24 1.30
CA ILE A 140 34.66 14.56 0.04
C ILE A 140 36.17 14.74 0.28
N LYS A 141 36.54 15.43 1.35
CA LYS A 141 37.96 15.68 1.68
C LYS A 141 38.69 14.40 2.10
N LYS A 142 38.08 13.63 3.02
CA LYS A 142 38.71 12.47 3.62
C LYS A 142 38.76 11.27 2.67
N TYR A 143 37.72 11.07 1.88
CA TYR A 143 37.56 9.88 1.04
C TYR A 143 37.63 10.23 -0.46
N LYS A 144 38.53 11.12 -0.86
CA LYS A 144 38.73 11.52 -2.27
C LYS A 144 38.89 10.35 -3.22
N ARG A 145 39.54 9.29 -2.78
CA ARG A 145 39.76 8.09 -3.57
C ARG A 145 38.45 7.37 -3.92
N ILE A 146 37.49 7.42 -3.00
CA ILE A 146 36.19 6.71 -3.13
C ILE A 146 35.17 7.65 -3.76
N ILE A 147 35.09 8.89 -3.28
CA ILE A 147 34.13 9.91 -3.72
C ILE A 147 34.74 10.69 -4.87
N THR A 148 34.71 10.08 -6.05
CA THR A 148 35.17 10.66 -7.31
C THR A 148 34.18 11.71 -7.83
N PRO A 149 34.55 12.57 -8.80
CA PRO A 149 33.62 13.50 -9.44
C PRO A 149 32.36 12.82 -9.99
N GLU A 150 32.47 11.61 -10.52
CA GLU A 150 31.34 10.81 -10.99
C GLU A 150 30.39 10.42 -9.83
N ILE A 151 30.95 9.98 -8.72
CA ILE A 151 30.19 9.62 -7.51
C ILE A 151 29.51 10.87 -6.91
N ILE A 152 30.17 12.01 -6.98
CA ILE A 152 29.56 13.29 -6.57
C ILE A 152 28.34 13.62 -7.43
N TRP A 153 28.47 13.49 -8.76
CA TRP A 153 27.33 13.69 -9.68
C TRP A 153 26.20 12.71 -9.41
N GLN A 154 26.50 11.44 -9.17
CA GLN A 154 25.48 10.43 -8.84
C GLN A 154 24.67 10.82 -7.59
N ARG A 155 25.32 11.42 -6.58
CA ARG A 155 24.60 11.93 -5.42
C ARG A 155 23.69 13.11 -5.77
N LEU A 156 24.18 14.09 -6.53
CA LEU A 156 23.35 15.22 -6.97
C LEU A 156 22.16 14.71 -7.78
N ASP A 157 22.37 13.80 -8.71
CA ASP A 157 21.29 13.18 -9.50
C ASP A 157 20.24 12.51 -8.60
N TRP A 158 20.68 11.75 -7.59
CA TRP A 158 19.77 11.14 -6.62
C TRP A 158 18.94 12.19 -5.85
N LEU A 159 19.57 13.26 -5.38
CA LEU A 159 18.90 14.35 -4.66
C LEU A 159 17.87 15.07 -5.56
N LEU A 160 18.19 15.24 -6.83
CA LEU A 160 17.29 15.82 -7.83
C LEU A 160 16.07 14.92 -8.09
N TRP A 161 16.28 13.60 -8.20
CA TRP A 161 15.19 12.65 -8.33
C TRP A 161 14.27 12.62 -7.10
N LYS A 162 14.82 12.87 -5.91
CA LYS A 162 14.04 13.04 -4.67
C LYS A 162 13.37 14.41 -4.56
N GLY A 163 13.82 15.39 -5.30
CA GLY A 163 13.27 16.73 -5.28
C GLY A 163 13.72 17.59 -4.11
N TYR A 164 14.87 17.31 -3.53
CA TYR A 164 15.41 18.06 -2.41
C TYR A 164 16.16 19.30 -2.89
N ILE A 165 15.56 20.48 -2.76
CA ILE A 165 16.10 21.73 -3.28
C ILE A 165 17.42 22.12 -2.58
N ARG A 166 17.36 22.30 -1.27
CA ARG A 166 18.52 22.75 -0.48
C ARG A 166 19.68 21.78 -0.52
N SER A 167 19.38 20.49 -0.38
CA SER A 167 20.41 19.44 -0.42
C SER A 167 21.08 19.35 -1.79
N SER A 168 20.32 19.52 -2.88
CA SER A 168 20.85 19.58 -4.23
C SER A 168 21.77 20.80 -4.43
N GLN A 169 21.34 21.98 -3.99
CA GLN A 169 22.12 23.23 -4.12
C GLN A 169 23.43 23.17 -3.33
N ARG A 170 23.47 22.45 -2.22
CA ARG A 170 24.73 22.25 -1.45
C ARG A 170 25.80 21.48 -2.24
N MET A 171 25.39 20.73 -3.27
CA MET A 171 26.32 20.01 -4.13
C MET A 171 26.95 20.88 -5.21
N TYR A 172 26.41 22.05 -5.51
CA TYR A 172 26.86 22.92 -6.60
C TYR A 172 28.36 23.27 -6.58
N PRO A 173 28.99 23.56 -5.42
CA PRO A 173 30.43 23.82 -5.39
C PRO A 173 31.32 22.62 -5.81
N HIS A 174 30.76 21.42 -5.85
CA HIS A 174 31.48 20.18 -6.07
C HIS A 174 31.26 19.57 -7.48
N VAL A 175 30.45 20.21 -8.30
CA VAL A 175 30.11 19.75 -9.65
C VAL A 175 30.52 20.78 -10.69
N THR A 176 30.55 20.38 -11.96
CA THR A 176 30.86 21.29 -13.07
C THR A 176 29.76 22.33 -13.27
N GLN A 177 30.09 23.44 -13.94
CA GLN A 177 29.12 24.47 -14.28
C GLN A 177 27.98 23.90 -15.15
N ASN A 178 28.29 23.01 -16.10
CA ASN A 178 27.30 22.36 -16.94
C ASN A 178 26.36 21.46 -16.14
N GLN A 179 26.88 20.71 -15.18
CA GLN A 179 26.08 19.89 -14.26
C GLN A 179 25.19 20.77 -13.36
N ARG A 180 25.70 21.93 -12.93
CA ARG A 180 24.90 22.88 -12.16
C ARG A 180 23.75 23.45 -12.98
N HIS A 181 23.97 23.78 -14.26
CA HIS A 181 22.89 24.23 -15.14
C HIS A 181 21.82 23.14 -15.34
N LEU A 182 22.25 21.89 -15.50
CA LEU A 182 21.33 20.74 -15.58
C LEU A 182 20.51 20.58 -14.31
N ALA A 183 21.15 20.65 -13.15
CA ALA A 183 20.48 20.57 -11.84
C ALA A 183 19.45 21.70 -11.66
N GLU A 184 19.82 22.92 -12.00
CA GLU A 184 18.93 24.09 -11.86
C GLU A 184 17.69 23.96 -12.76
N ALA A 185 17.86 23.51 -14.01
CA ALA A 185 16.75 23.26 -14.93
C ALA A 185 15.79 22.21 -14.37
N ARG A 186 16.32 21.10 -13.85
CA ARG A 186 15.52 20.02 -13.26
C ARG A 186 14.73 20.50 -12.05
N LEU A 187 15.33 21.27 -11.15
CA LEU A 187 14.64 21.81 -9.96
C LEU A 187 13.54 22.80 -10.34
N ARG A 188 13.79 23.68 -11.30
CA ARG A 188 12.79 24.67 -11.76
C ARG A 188 11.57 24.00 -12.37
N LEU A 189 11.77 23.00 -13.20
CA LEU A 189 10.69 22.21 -13.80
C LEU A 189 9.88 21.47 -12.72
N ARG A 190 10.58 20.78 -11.82
CA ARG A 190 9.94 19.96 -10.79
C ARG A 190 9.07 20.79 -9.83
N HIS A 191 9.59 21.93 -9.39
CA HIS A 191 8.96 22.75 -8.36
C HIS A 191 8.17 23.94 -8.93
N LEU A 192 7.98 23.99 -10.25
CA LEU A 192 7.24 25.06 -10.92
C LEU A 192 7.77 26.46 -10.59
N MET A 193 9.09 26.60 -10.56
CA MET A 193 9.76 27.84 -10.10
C MET A 193 9.79 28.96 -11.15
N GLY A 194 9.27 28.72 -12.34
CA GLY A 194 9.33 29.68 -13.44
C GLY A 194 10.69 29.71 -14.14
N ALA A 195 10.82 30.53 -15.18
CA ALA A 195 12.03 30.70 -15.99
C ALA A 195 12.63 29.37 -16.49
N VAL A 196 11.76 28.44 -16.87
CA VAL A 196 12.18 27.09 -17.28
C VAL A 196 12.88 27.10 -18.64
N ASP A 197 12.41 27.88 -19.60
CA ASP A 197 13.01 27.93 -20.94
C ASP A 197 14.45 28.49 -20.92
N PRO A 198 14.73 29.63 -20.23
CA PRO A 198 16.11 30.09 -20.05
C PRO A 198 17.00 29.07 -19.35
N ALA A 199 16.48 28.40 -18.32
CA ALA A 199 17.24 27.38 -17.59
C ALA A 199 17.61 26.19 -18.47
N ILE A 200 16.69 25.70 -19.31
CA ILE A 200 16.94 24.61 -20.25
C ILE A 200 17.95 25.04 -21.33
N LYS A 201 17.87 26.26 -21.83
CA LYS A 201 18.82 26.80 -22.83
C LYS A 201 20.26 26.84 -22.33
N ARG A 202 20.48 27.03 -21.03
CA ARG A 202 21.82 27.00 -20.42
C ARG A 202 22.40 25.59 -20.35
N VAL A 203 21.57 24.57 -20.44
CA VAL A 203 22.03 23.17 -20.42
C VAL A 203 22.67 22.85 -21.77
N PRO A 204 23.93 22.38 -21.82
CA PRO A 204 24.56 21.97 -23.07
C PRO A 204 23.76 20.90 -23.80
N LEU A 205 23.79 20.91 -25.12
CA LEU A 205 23.01 20.00 -25.95
C LEU A 205 23.24 18.52 -25.60
N GLU A 206 24.48 18.14 -25.33
CA GLU A 206 24.84 16.78 -24.92
C GLU A 206 24.20 16.33 -23.59
N LEU A 207 23.95 17.27 -22.69
CA LEU A 207 23.32 16.99 -21.38
C LEU A 207 21.78 17.09 -21.42
N ARG A 208 21.21 17.60 -22.50
CA ARG A 208 19.74 17.68 -22.64
C ARG A 208 19.07 16.32 -22.81
N LYS A 209 19.86 15.27 -23.08
CA LYS A 209 19.40 13.89 -23.12
C LYS A 209 19.37 13.21 -21.74
N ASP A 210 19.78 13.92 -20.69
CA ASP A 210 19.74 13.42 -19.32
C ASP A 210 18.33 12.93 -18.96
N ASP A 211 18.23 11.72 -18.45
CA ASP A 211 16.94 11.07 -18.14
C ASP A 211 16.11 11.89 -17.16
N GLY A 212 16.76 12.46 -16.15
CA GLY A 212 16.09 13.29 -15.16
C GLY A 212 15.52 14.57 -15.75
N LEU A 213 16.25 15.21 -16.67
CA LEU A 213 15.77 16.40 -17.36
C LEU A 213 14.60 16.06 -18.29
N VAL A 214 14.71 14.99 -19.06
CA VAL A 214 13.62 14.52 -19.95
C VAL A 214 12.37 14.22 -19.13
N PHE A 215 12.52 13.51 -18.01
CA PHE A 215 11.42 13.21 -17.09
C PHE A 215 10.74 14.48 -16.54
N GLU A 216 11.53 15.43 -16.04
CA GLU A 216 10.97 16.67 -15.47
C GLU A 216 10.32 17.56 -16.53
N ARG A 217 10.86 17.60 -17.75
CA ARG A 217 10.23 18.31 -18.88
C ARG A 217 8.88 17.69 -19.24
N LEU A 218 8.84 16.38 -19.38
CA LEU A 218 7.64 15.61 -19.68
C LEU A 218 6.56 15.84 -18.62
N ARG A 219 6.92 15.69 -17.35
CA ARG A 219 6.03 15.89 -16.21
C ARG A 219 5.51 17.34 -16.14
N TRP A 220 6.38 18.31 -16.35
CA TRP A 220 6.03 19.72 -16.38
C TRP A 220 5.03 20.04 -17.49
N ARG A 221 5.27 19.54 -18.70
CA ARG A 221 4.35 19.69 -19.84
C ARG A 221 2.97 19.09 -19.53
N GLN A 222 2.93 17.89 -18.98
CA GLN A 222 1.67 17.23 -18.60
C GLN A 222 0.93 17.99 -17.50
N ARG A 223 1.63 18.54 -16.53
CA ARG A 223 1.03 19.37 -15.48
C ARG A 223 0.46 20.68 -16.04
N LYS A 224 1.05 21.24 -17.06
CA LYS A 224 0.58 22.44 -17.75
C LYS A 224 -0.50 22.16 -18.80
N GLY A 225 -0.94 20.92 -18.94
CA GLY A 225 -1.96 20.53 -19.91
C GLY A 225 -1.44 20.41 -21.36
N MET A 226 -0.14 20.53 -21.57
CA MET A 226 0.50 20.40 -22.89
C MET A 226 0.77 18.92 -23.22
N MET A 227 -0.30 18.13 -23.34
CA MET A 227 -0.21 16.67 -23.46
C MET A 227 0.47 16.22 -24.76
N GLU A 228 0.21 16.88 -25.87
CA GLU A 228 0.81 16.55 -27.15
C GLU A 228 2.31 16.82 -27.18
N LYS A 229 2.74 17.96 -26.65
CA LYS A 229 4.17 18.31 -26.53
C LYS A 229 4.90 17.40 -25.55
N ALA A 230 4.22 16.95 -24.50
CA ALA A 230 4.77 15.95 -23.57
C ALA A 230 4.99 14.61 -24.27
N ARG A 231 4.07 14.22 -25.16
CA ARG A 231 4.11 12.95 -25.91
C ARG A 231 5.37 12.82 -26.76
N GLU A 232 5.85 13.89 -27.36
CA GLU A 232 7.07 13.90 -28.16
C GLU A 232 8.29 13.35 -27.40
N LEU A 233 8.33 13.55 -26.09
CA LEU A 233 9.44 13.13 -25.25
C LEU A 233 9.47 11.63 -24.97
N TYR A 234 8.35 10.91 -25.13
CA TYR A 234 8.30 9.47 -24.88
C TYR A 234 9.05 8.63 -25.92
N TRP A 235 9.20 9.13 -27.13
CA TRP A 235 9.78 8.37 -28.24
C TRP A 235 11.30 8.20 -28.16
N ASN A 236 11.98 9.04 -27.39
CA ASN A 236 13.43 9.08 -27.25
C ASN A 236 13.91 8.67 -25.84
N ILE A 237 13.09 7.95 -25.08
CA ILE A 237 13.45 7.50 -23.74
C ILE A 237 14.34 6.26 -23.84
N PRO A 238 15.50 6.20 -23.13
CA PRO A 238 16.37 5.03 -23.08
C PRO A 238 15.66 3.77 -22.57
N GLY A 239 16.14 2.60 -23.00
CA GLY A 239 15.55 1.30 -22.65
C GLY A 239 15.64 0.93 -21.18
N GLU A 240 16.64 1.44 -20.46
CA GLU A 240 16.76 1.29 -19.02
C GLU A 240 16.50 2.62 -18.32
N GLN A 241 15.59 2.61 -17.36
CA GLN A 241 15.19 3.81 -16.63
C GLN A 241 15.50 3.66 -15.15
N LYS A 242 16.14 4.68 -14.59
CA LYS A 242 16.12 4.87 -13.12
C LYS A 242 14.70 5.20 -12.70
N TYR A 243 14.26 4.63 -11.59
CA TYR A 243 12.93 4.89 -11.02
C TYR A 243 11.76 4.59 -11.98
N PRO A 244 11.66 3.39 -12.53
CA PRO A 244 10.65 3.05 -13.53
C PRO A 244 9.21 3.33 -13.08
N ARG A 245 8.95 3.29 -11.76
CA ARG A 245 7.63 3.61 -11.19
C ARG A 245 7.21 5.05 -11.42
N LEU A 246 8.14 6.00 -11.37
CA LEU A 246 7.85 7.41 -11.63
C LEU A 246 7.49 7.62 -13.11
N TRP A 247 8.24 7.00 -14.00
CA TRP A 247 7.98 7.02 -15.43
C TRP A 247 6.63 6.42 -15.77
N TRP A 248 6.28 5.30 -15.16
CA TRP A 248 4.99 4.66 -15.39
C TRP A 248 3.81 5.57 -15.01
N ARG A 249 3.90 6.28 -13.90
CA ARG A 249 2.83 7.21 -13.48
C ARG A 249 2.53 8.25 -14.55
N GLU A 250 3.54 8.85 -15.12
CA GLU A 250 3.38 9.86 -16.16
C GLU A 250 2.91 9.23 -17.48
N ARG A 251 3.45 8.07 -17.83
CA ARG A 251 3.04 7.31 -19.03
C ARG A 251 1.58 6.87 -18.93
N ALA A 252 1.16 6.34 -17.81
CA ALA A 252 -0.24 5.95 -17.57
C ALA A 252 -1.20 7.15 -17.71
N ARG A 253 -0.80 8.32 -17.22
CA ARG A 253 -1.57 9.55 -17.39
C ARG A 253 -1.73 9.90 -18.87
N GLN A 254 -0.66 9.84 -19.64
CA GLN A 254 -0.68 10.09 -21.09
C GLN A 254 -1.56 9.06 -21.81
N ILE A 255 -1.43 7.79 -21.50
CA ILE A 255 -2.25 6.72 -22.08
C ILE A 255 -3.73 6.97 -21.80
N ARG A 256 -4.09 7.27 -20.56
CA ARG A 256 -5.48 7.57 -20.17
C ARG A 256 -6.02 8.80 -20.89
N TYR A 257 -5.19 9.82 -21.07
CA TYR A 257 -5.55 10.98 -21.88
C TYR A 257 -5.85 10.59 -23.33
N LEU A 258 -5.01 9.77 -23.95
CA LEU A 258 -5.19 9.28 -25.30
C LEU A 258 -6.45 8.42 -25.47
N LEU A 259 -6.74 7.54 -24.49
CA LEU A 259 -7.98 6.77 -24.47
C LEU A 259 -9.21 7.68 -24.44
N LYS A 260 -9.10 8.75 -23.68
CA LYS A 260 -10.13 9.78 -23.54
C LYS A 260 -10.37 10.53 -24.86
N GLN A 261 -9.34 10.68 -25.69
CA GLN A 261 -9.40 11.27 -27.01
C GLN A 261 -9.73 10.26 -28.13
N ASN A 262 -9.99 9.02 -27.78
CA ASN A 262 -10.19 7.90 -28.72
C ASN A 262 -8.99 7.69 -29.68
N ASN A 263 -7.80 8.08 -29.24
CA ASN A 263 -6.56 7.82 -29.97
C ASN A 263 -5.94 6.51 -29.46
N PHE A 264 -6.54 5.40 -29.90
CA PHE A 264 -6.22 4.07 -29.38
C PHE A 264 -4.89 3.53 -29.89
N ASP A 265 -4.51 3.82 -31.13
CA ASP A 265 -3.26 3.34 -31.71
C ASP A 265 -2.04 3.92 -30.98
N THR A 266 -2.04 5.22 -30.72
CA THR A 266 -0.96 5.86 -29.97
C THR A 266 -0.96 5.42 -28.50
N ALA A 267 -2.14 5.26 -27.90
CA ALA A 267 -2.28 4.72 -26.54
C ALA A 267 -1.64 3.32 -26.44
N LEU A 268 -1.88 2.45 -27.42
CA LEU A 268 -1.30 1.12 -27.45
C LEU A 268 0.22 1.16 -27.59
N LEU A 269 0.76 2.00 -28.48
CA LEU A 269 2.20 2.15 -28.63
C LEU A 269 2.90 2.57 -27.34
N LEU A 270 2.30 3.52 -26.60
CA LEU A 270 2.82 3.95 -25.30
C LEU A 270 2.72 2.84 -24.26
N ALA A 271 1.60 2.14 -24.22
CA ALA A 271 1.38 1.04 -23.27
C ALA A 271 2.36 -0.12 -23.51
N GLN A 272 2.62 -0.49 -24.75
CA GLN A 272 3.56 -1.56 -25.10
C GLN A 272 4.99 -1.28 -24.62
N ARG A 273 5.39 -0.03 -24.62
CA ARG A 273 6.75 0.43 -24.25
C ARG A 273 6.84 0.87 -22.78
N HIS A 274 6.13 0.20 -21.89
CA HIS A 274 6.04 0.61 -20.50
C HIS A 274 7.33 0.46 -19.68
N LEU A 275 8.24 -0.41 -20.08
CA LEU A 275 9.55 -0.66 -19.45
C LEU A 275 9.48 -1.09 -17.98
N GLN A 276 8.32 -1.51 -17.50
CA GLN A 276 8.17 -2.11 -16.16
C GLN A 276 8.60 -3.58 -16.20
N LYS A 277 9.32 -4.03 -15.18
CA LYS A 277 9.86 -5.40 -15.14
C LYS A 277 9.15 -6.30 -14.13
N GLU A 278 8.64 -5.71 -13.04
CA GLU A 278 8.07 -6.47 -11.92
C GLU A 278 7.10 -5.62 -11.10
N GLY A 279 6.39 -6.30 -10.20
CA GLY A 279 5.55 -5.68 -9.19
C GLY A 279 4.22 -5.15 -9.72
N ARG A 280 3.58 -4.32 -8.90
CA ARG A 280 2.24 -3.78 -9.15
C ARG A 280 2.14 -3.02 -10.48
N TYR A 281 3.12 -2.20 -10.78
CA TYR A 281 3.09 -1.37 -11.99
C TYR A 281 3.35 -2.17 -13.26
N TYR A 282 4.12 -3.25 -13.18
CA TYR A 282 4.23 -4.21 -14.28
C TYR A 282 2.87 -4.84 -14.60
N ALA A 283 2.18 -5.34 -13.56
CA ALA A 283 0.85 -5.93 -13.73
C ALA A 283 -0.14 -4.94 -14.37
N GLU A 284 -0.16 -3.70 -13.88
CA GLU A 284 -1.03 -2.64 -14.41
C GLU A 284 -0.70 -2.29 -15.86
N ALA A 285 0.59 -2.12 -16.16
CA ALA A 285 1.07 -1.75 -17.49
C ALA A 285 0.79 -2.84 -18.52
N GLN A 286 1.09 -4.07 -18.17
CA GLN A 286 0.90 -5.24 -19.03
C GLN A 286 -0.58 -5.48 -19.32
N TRP A 287 -1.41 -5.37 -18.28
CA TRP A 287 -2.85 -5.46 -18.44
C TRP A 287 -3.39 -4.35 -19.35
N LEU A 288 -2.94 -3.11 -19.14
CA LEU A 288 -3.40 -1.96 -19.91
C LEU A 288 -3.07 -2.12 -21.41
N ALA A 289 -1.86 -2.57 -21.74
CA ALA A 289 -1.48 -2.88 -23.10
C ALA A 289 -2.38 -3.97 -23.73
N GLY A 290 -2.63 -5.04 -23.00
CA GLY A 290 -3.52 -6.12 -23.44
C GLY A 290 -4.95 -5.65 -23.65
N TRP A 291 -5.49 -4.89 -22.70
CA TRP A 291 -6.85 -4.40 -22.77
C TRP A 291 -7.08 -3.44 -23.95
N ILE A 292 -6.16 -2.51 -24.18
CA ILE A 292 -6.23 -1.60 -25.34
C ILE A 292 -6.14 -2.39 -26.64
N ALA A 293 -5.18 -3.33 -26.73
CA ALA A 293 -5.03 -4.18 -27.91
C ALA A 293 -6.30 -4.97 -28.21
N LEU A 294 -6.94 -5.53 -27.19
CA LEU A 294 -8.14 -6.35 -27.35
C LEU A 294 -9.39 -5.52 -27.65
N ARG A 295 -9.63 -4.51 -26.84
CA ARG A 295 -10.94 -3.83 -26.84
C ARG A 295 -11.03 -2.63 -27.79
N TYR A 296 -9.91 -2.05 -28.16
CA TYR A 296 -9.89 -0.81 -28.94
C TYR A 296 -9.07 -0.89 -30.24
N ALA A 297 -8.12 -1.81 -30.34
CA ALA A 297 -7.26 -1.94 -31.51
C ALA A 297 -7.53 -3.20 -32.34
N ASP A 298 -8.45 -4.05 -31.91
CA ASP A 298 -8.80 -5.32 -32.57
C ASP A 298 -7.58 -6.20 -32.87
N LYS A 299 -6.72 -6.38 -31.86
CA LYS A 299 -5.50 -7.19 -31.91
C LYS A 299 -5.54 -8.29 -30.84
N PRO A 300 -6.47 -9.28 -30.96
CA PRO A 300 -6.66 -10.28 -29.91
C PRO A 300 -5.47 -11.18 -29.69
N GLU A 301 -4.72 -11.54 -30.73
CA GLU A 301 -3.52 -12.37 -30.60
C GLU A 301 -2.44 -11.67 -29.79
N GLN A 302 -2.17 -10.41 -30.09
CA GLN A 302 -1.21 -9.59 -29.35
C GLN A 302 -1.67 -9.39 -27.90
N ALA A 303 -2.96 -9.15 -27.69
CA ALA A 303 -3.55 -9.01 -26.35
C ALA A 303 -3.33 -10.28 -25.54
N SER A 304 -3.57 -11.45 -26.10
CA SER A 304 -3.34 -12.72 -25.40
C SER A 304 -1.90 -12.86 -24.92
N THR A 305 -0.92 -12.46 -25.72
CA THR A 305 0.50 -12.48 -25.34
C THR A 305 0.74 -11.62 -24.08
N TYR A 306 0.21 -10.41 -24.04
CA TYR A 306 0.36 -9.54 -22.88
C TYR A 306 -0.25 -10.12 -21.62
N PHE A 307 -1.44 -10.71 -21.71
CA PHE A 307 -2.12 -11.29 -20.57
C PHE A 307 -1.43 -12.57 -20.07
N LEU A 308 -0.91 -13.39 -20.96
CA LEU A 308 -0.15 -14.58 -20.59
C LEU A 308 1.16 -14.25 -19.90
N GLU A 309 1.90 -13.28 -20.42
CA GLU A 309 3.12 -12.77 -19.77
C GLU A 309 2.83 -12.18 -18.39
N MET A 310 1.72 -11.44 -18.26
CA MET A 310 1.27 -10.93 -16.98
C MET A 310 0.99 -12.08 -15.99
N TYR A 311 0.23 -13.10 -16.41
CA TYR A 311 -0.11 -14.23 -15.56
C TYR A 311 1.12 -14.94 -14.99
N ASP A 312 2.15 -15.12 -15.81
CA ASP A 312 3.38 -15.79 -15.41
C ASP A 312 4.14 -15.07 -14.29
N ARG A 313 4.04 -13.76 -14.23
CA ARG A 313 4.82 -12.92 -13.30
C ARG A 313 4.06 -12.45 -12.07
N VAL A 314 2.73 -12.45 -12.10
CA VAL A 314 1.92 -12.03 -10.94
C VAL A 314 1.64 -13.20 -10.01
N ARG A 315 1.38 -12.90 -8.73
CA ARG A 315 1.20 -13.91 -7.68
C ARG A 315 -0.13 -13.81 -6.94
N THR A 316 -0.69 -12.60 -6.84
CA THR A 316 -1.91 -12.40 -6.05
C THR A 316 -3.14 -12.95 -6.79
N PRO A 317 -4.15 -13.45 -6.05
CA PRO A 317 -5.40 -13.91 -6.66
C PRO A 317 -6.07 -12.85 -7.55
N VAL A 318 -6.08 -11.59 -7.13
CA VAL A 318 -6.67 -10.48 -7.90
C VAL A 318 -5.96 -10.31 -9.24
N SER A 319 -4.64 -10.29 -9.26
CA SER A 319 -3.86 -10.11 -10.49
C SER A 319 -3.92 -11.34 -11.39
N ARG A 320 -3.85 -12.54 -10.81
CA ARG A 320 -3.95 -13.80 -11.59
C ARG A 320 -5.30 -13.98 -12.23
N SER A 321 -6.38 -13.71 -11.51
CA SER A 321 -7.74 -13.81 -12.06
C SER A 321 -7.95 -12.77 -13.17
N ARG A 322 -7.42 -11.57 -13.00
CA ARG A 322 -7.50 -10.51 -14.03
C ARG A 322 -6.78 -10.94 -15.31
N ALA A 323 -5.56 -11.42 -15.20
CA ALA A 323 -4.77 -11.87 -16.35
C ALA A 323 -5.44 -13.05 -17.07
N SER A 324 -5.87 -14.06 -16.33
CA SER A 324 -6.48 -15.27 -16.90
C SER A 324 -7.86 -15.00 -17.52
N TYR A 325 -8.69 -14.19 -16.89
CA TYR A 325 -9.98 -13.79 -17.46
C TYR A 325 -9.81 -13.08 -18.81
N TRP A 326 -8.94 -12.08 -18.85
CA TRP A 326 -8.71 -11.31 -20.07
C TRP A 326 -7.98 -12.14 -21.14
N ALA A 327 -7.12 -13.07 -20.77
CA ALA A 327 -6.58 -14.06 -21.71
C ALA A 327 -7.71 -14.89 -22.33
N GLY A 328 -8.66 -15.34 -21.53
CA GLY A 328 -9.86 -16.03 -22.02
C GLY A 328 -10.65 -15.16 -23.00
N ARG A 329 -10.85 -13.88 -22.68
CA ARG A 329 -11.52 -12.92 -23.58
C ARG A 329 -10.77 -12.73 -24.91
N ALA A 330 -9.43 -12.69 -24.86
CA ALA A 330 -8.60 -12.55 -26.05
C ALA A 330 -8.70 -13.79 -26.95
N PHE A 331 -8.60 -14.97 -26.41
CA PHE A 331 -8.75 -16.22 -27.18
C PHE A 331 -10.16 -16.38 -27.73
N GLU A 332 -11.18 -15.99 -26.97
CA GLU A 332 -12.58 -16.00 -27.43
C GLU A 332 -12.76 -15.09 -28.65
N GLN A 333 -12.22 -13.87 -28.61
CA GLN A 333 -12.29 -12.94 -29.73
C GLN A 333 -11.48 -13.42 -30.95
N ASN A 334 -10.42 -14.19 -30.73
CA ASN A 334 -9.61 -14.79 -31.78
C ASN A 334 -10.14 -16.15 -32.25
N ASN A 335 -11.40 -16.45 -32.00
CA ASN A 335 -12.11 -17.67 -32.42
C ASN A 335 -11.48 -18.97 -31.91
N ASN A 336 -10.79 -18.93 -30.77
CA ASN A 336 -10.25 -20.12 -30.13
C ASN A 336 -11.00 -20.43 -28.83
N SER A 337 -12.24 -20.86 -28.97
CA SER A 337 -13.14 -21.15 -27.84
C SER A 337 -12.62 -22.24 -26.88
N PRO A 338 -11.97 -23.33 -27.34
CA PRO A 338 -11.44 -24.32 -26.41
C PRO A 338 -10.37 -23.79 -25.47
N ILE A 339 -9.43 -23.00 -25.97
CA ILE A 339 -8.38 -22.37 -25.13
C ILE A 339 -8.98 -21.26 -24.27
N ALA A 340 -9.91 -20.47 -24.80
CA ALA A 340 -10.64 -19.47 -24.01
C ALA A 340 -11.32 -20.09 -22.79
N LYS A 341 -12.01 -21.21 -22.97
CA LYS A 341 -12.67 -21.94 -21.87
C LYS A 341 -11.68 -22.34 -20.78
N LYS A 342 -10.51 -22.88 -21.16
CA LYS A 342 -9.47 -23.25 -20.19
C LYS A 342 -8.99 -22.06 -19.35
N TRP A 343 -8.82 -20.91 -19.97
CA TRP A 343 -8.41 -19.71 -19.24
C TRP A 343 -9.51 -19.15 -18.34
N PHE A 344 -10.77 -19.21 -18.76
CA PHE A 344 -11.89 -18.91 -17.88
C PHE A 344 -11.97 -19.87 -16.69
N GLU A 345 -11.69 -21.14 -16.88
CA GLU A 345 -11.63 -22.12 -15.79
C GLU A 345 -10.50 -21.79 -14.80
N VAL A 346 -9.34 -21.35 -15.29
CA VAL A 346 -8.25 -20.87 -14.43
C VAL A 346 -8.69 -19.65 -13.61
N ALA A 347 -9.28 -18.66 -14.24
CA ALA A 347 -9.76 -17.46 -13.57
C ALA A 347 -10.85 -17.79 -12.53
N ALA A 348 -11.78 -18.67 -12.86
CA ALA A 348 -12.90 -19.06 -11.99
C ALA A 348 -12.48 -19.74 -10.68
N ARG A 349 -11.26 -20.28 -10.60
CA ARG A 349 -10.71 -20.81 -9.35
C ARG A 349 -10.53 -19.72 -8.29
N TYR A 350 -10.35 -18.49 -8.72
CA TYR A 350 -10.22 -17.32 -7.84
C TYR A 350 -11.58 -16.70 -7.55
N SER A 351 -12.48 -17.47 -6.95
CA SER A 351 -13.89 -17.13 -6.78
C SER A 351 -14.18 -15.94 -5.85
N THR A 352 -13.19 -15.49 -5.08
CA THR A 352 -13.30 -14.28 -4.25
C THR A 352 -12.98 -12.99 -4.99
N THR A 353 -12.58 -13.09 -6.25
CA THR A 353 -12.14 -11.95 -7.07
C THR A 353 -13.19 -11.56 -8.09
N PHE A 354 -13.22 -10.28 -8.45
CA PHE A 354 -14.12 -9.73 -9.46
C PHE A 354 -14.02 -10.50 -10.79
N TYR A 355 -12.81 -10.68 -11.32
CA TYR A 355 -12.63 -11.38 -12.59
C TYR A 355 -12.82 -12.88 -12.49
N GLY A 356 -12.55 -13.47 -11.34
CA GLY A 356 -12.89 -14.89 -11.10
C GLY A 356 -14.40 -15.12 -11.14
N GLN A 357 -15.17 -14.23 -10.60
CA GLN A 357 -16.64 -14.27 -10.63
C GLN A 357 -17.20 -14.04 -12.04
N LEU A 358 -16.60 -13.12 -12.80
CA LEU A 358 -16.97 -12.93 -14.21
C LEU A 358 -16.64 -14.14 -15.08
N ALA A 359 -15.51 -14.79 -14.83
CA ALA A 359 -15.15 -16.03 -15.50
C ALA A 359 -16.16 -17.15 -15.19
N ASN A 360 -16.59 -17.22 -13.94
CA ASN A 360 -17.63 -18.17 -13.54
C ASN A 360 -18.95 -17.99 -14.33
N LYS A 361 -19.35 -16.73 -14.56
CA LYS A 361 -20.50 -16.41 -15.43
C LYS A 361 -20.25 -16.81 -16.89
N LYS A 362 -19.05 -16.59 -17.41
CA LYS A 362 -18.67 -17.02 -18.77
C LYS A 362 -18.80 -18.52 -18.98
N LEU A 363 -18.57 -19.30 -17.92
CA LEU A 363 -18.69 -20.76 -17.94
C LEU A 363 -20.13 -21.24 -17.72
N GLY A 364 -21.09 -20.33 -17.57
CA GLY A 364 -22.51 -20.64 -17.34
C GLY A 364 -22.81 -21.20 -15.95
N LYS A 365 -21.93 -21.02 -14.98
CA LYS A 365 -22.13 -21.48 -13.61
C LYS A 365 -22.95 -20.45 -12.83
N THR A 366 -24.00 -20.92 -12.13
CA THR A 366 -24.87 -20.09 -11.30
C THR A 366 -24.42 -20.02 -9.85
N GLU A 367 -23.64 -20.99 -9.40
CA GLU A 367 -23.12 -21.05 -8.03
C GLU A 367 -21.67 -20.62 -7.96
N HIS A 368 -21.36 -19.78 -6.96
CA HIS A 368 -20.00 -19.38 -6.63
C HIS A 368 -19.46 -20.28 -5.52
N ARG A 369 -18.58 -21.21 -5.86
CA ARG A 369 -17.91 -22.05 -4.87
C ARG A 369 -16.83 -21.23 -4.16
N LEU A 370 -17.13 -20.86 -2.93
CA LEU A 370 -16.16 -20.18 -2.08
C LEU A 370 -15.03 -21.13 -1.68
N PRO A 371 -13.80 -20.61 -1.47
CA PRO A 371 -12.69 -21.44 -1.01
C PRO A 371 -13.02 -22.13 0.31
N LYS A 372 -12.77 -23.43 0.37
CA LYS A 372 -12.94 -24.21 1.60
C LYS A 372 -11.74 -23.99 2.52
N LYS A 373 -11.96 -24.25 3.82
CA LYS A 373 -10.89 -24.29 4.80
C LYS A 373 -9.78 -25.23 4.32
N GLN A 374 -8.56 -24.72 4.16
CA GLN A 374 -7.42 -25.56 3.87
C GLN A 374 -7.09 -26.43 5.09
N SER A 375 -6.92 -27.73 4.85
CA SER A 375 -6.43 -28.62 5.89
C SER A 375 -4.95 -28.39 6.15
N ASN A 376 -4.62 -28.14 7.40
CA ASN A 376 -3.32 -28.21 8.05
C ASN A 376 -2.09 -28.34 7.15
N ASP A 377 -1.46 -27.21 6.85
CA ASP A 377 -0.03 -27.22 6.67
C ASP A 377 0.62 -27.48 8.05
N SER A 378 1.38 -28.55 8.11
CA SER A 378 2.18 -28.94 9.26
C SER A 378 2.98 -27.74 9.80
N LYS A 379 3.01 -27.57 11.12
CA LYS A 379 3.87 -26.71 11.95
C LYS A 379 4.73 -25.72 11.14
N ALA A 380 4.15 -24.56 10.81
CA ALA A 380 4.94 -23.49 10.22
C ALA A 380 5.92 -22.95 11.26
N ASP A 381 7.18 -22.80 10.87
CA ASP A 381 8.18 -22.09 11.65
C ASP A 381 7.63 -20.70 12.05
N GLY A 382 7.78 -20.34 13.32
CA GLY A 382 7.33 -19.05 13.83
C GLY A 382 5.91 -18.99 14.41
N ALA A 383 5.11 -20.06 14.32
CA ALA A 383 3.78 -20.09 14.93
C ALA A 383 3.77 -19.79 16.44
N PRO A 384 4.74 -20.28 17.26
CA PRO A 384 4.83 -19.94 18.68
C PRO A 384 5.02 -18.44 18.94
N TYR A 385 5.79 -17.74 18.10
CA TYR A 385 6.00 -16.29 18.22
C TYR A 385 4.71 -15.51 17.95
N ILE A 386 3.95 -15.93 16.95
CA ILE A 386 2.65 -15.33 16.62
C ILE A 386 1.65 -15.57 17.76
N SER A 387 1.58 -16.80 18.30
CA SER A 387 0.69 -17.15 19.42
C SER A 387 1.02 -16.34 20.66
N GLU A 388 2.28 -16.06 20.94
CA GLU A 388 2.71 -15.19 22.03
C GLU A 388 2.13 -13.78 21.87
N LEU A 389 2.25 -13.19 20.69
CA LEU A 389 1.72 -11.85 20.42
C LEU A 389 0.20 -11.79 20.61
N VAL A 390 -0.50 -12.84 20.19
CA VAL A 390 -1.95 -12.95 20.39
C VAL A 390 -2.31 -13.02 21.87
N ASN A 391 -1.61 -13.84 22.64
CA ASN A 391 -1.84 -13.98 24.08
C ASN A 391 -1.55 -12.67 24.82
N ILE A 392 -0.52 -11.95 24.43
CA ILE A 392 -0.22 -10.61 24.97
C ILE A 392 -1.34 -9.62 24.62
N ALA A 393 -1.86 -9.65 23.39
CA ALA A 393 -2.97 -8.78 23.00
C ALA A 393 -4.23 -9.06 23.82
N ILE A 394 -4.54 -10.32 24.11
CA ILE A 394 -5.65 -10.71 24.98
C ILE A 394 -5.42 -10.15 26.38
N PHE A 395 -4.25 -10.36 26.95
CA PHE A 395 -3.88 -9.82 28.26
C PHE A 395 -4.01 -8.29 28.33
N LEU A 396 -3.48 -7.59 27.33
CA LEU A 396 -3.54 -6.12 27.25
C LEU A 396 -4.99 -5.61 27.18
N THR A 397 -5.86 -6.32 26.50
CA THR A 397 -7.29 -5.99 26.42
C THR A 397 -7.96 -6.15 27.79
N GLU A 398 -7.65 -7.22 28.51
CA GLU A 398 -8.18 -7.48 29.86
C GLU A 398 -7.83 -6.38 30.88
N ILE A 399 -6.67 -5.76 30.73
CA ILE A 399 -6.24 -4.66 31.60
C ILE A 399 -6.60 -3.27 31.07
N GLY A 400 -7.38 -3.18 29.96
CA GLY A 400 -7.82 -1.90 29.39
C GLY A 400 -6.81 -1.20 28.49
N LYS A 401 -5.76 -1.88 28.05
CA LYS A 401 -4.76 -1.36 27.11
C LYS A 401 -5.07 -1.78 25.67
N THR A 402 -6.24 -1.43 25.20
CA THR A 402 -6.77 -1.85 23.90
C THR A 402 -5.92 -1.37 22.72
N ASP A 403 -5.40 -0.14 22.76
CA ASP A 403 -4.57 0.40 21.68
C ASP A 403 -3.29 -0.40 21.47
N LEU A 404 -2.64 -0.82 22.56
CA LEU A 404 -1.49 -1.71 22.49
C LEU A 404 -1.88 -3.10 21.98
N ALA A 405 -3.00 -3.64 22.43
CA ALA A 405 -3.52 -4.93 21.96
C ALA A 405 -3.72 -4.93 20.44
N ILE A 406 -4.32 -3.87 19.90
CA ILE A 406 -4.48 -3.68 18.45
C ILE A 406 -3.13 -3.67 17.73
N LYS A 407 -2.15 -2.97 18.29
CA LYS A 407 -0.78 -2.91 17.72
C LYS A 407 -0.15 -4.31 17.62
N PHE A 408 -0.28 -5.12 18.67
CA PHE A 408 0.24 -6.49 18.70
C PHE A 408 -0.44 -7.39 17.66
N LEU A 409 -1.77 -7.33 17.54
CA LEU A 409 -2.51 -8.13 16.56
C LEU A 409 -2.23 -7.71 15.12
N LYS A 410 -2.13 -6.41 14.85
CA LYS A 410 -1.77 -5.91 13.50
C LYS A 410 -0.34 -6.32 13.13
N THR A 411 0.59 -6.27 14.08
CA THR A 411 1.96 -6.72 13.86
C THR A 411 2.01 -8.22 13.58
N ALA A 412 1.30 -9.02 14.35
CA ALA A 412 1.17 -10.45 14.11
C ALA A 412 0.60 -10.72 12.70
N SER A 413 -0.44 -10.00 12.30
CA SER A 413 -1.07 -10.15 10.99
C SER A 413 -0.11 -9.83 9.83
N ARG A 414 0.73 -8.81 9.99
CA ARG A 414 1.73 -8.45 8.97
C ARG A 414 2.83 -9.50 8.79
N ASN A 415 3.16 -10.22 9.86
CA ASN A 415 4.23 -11.21 9.87
C ASN A 415 3.73 -12.63 9.58
N ALA A 416 2.43 -12.89 9.69
CA ALA A 416 1.86 -14.21 9.45
C ALA A 416 1.86 -14.57 7.96
N SER A 417 2.28 -15.79 7.65
CA SER A 417 2.43 -16.28 6.26
C SER A 417 1.84 -17.68 6.02
N SER A 418 1.24 -18.30 7.02
CA SER A 418 0.65 -19.63 6.91
C SER A 418 -0.71 -19.69 7.60
N TYR A 419 -1.50 -20.71 7.27
CA TYR A 419 -2.77 -20.95 7.95
C TYR A 419 -2.61 -21.08 9.47
N ALA A 420 -1.61 -21.84 9.91
CA ALA A 420 -1.31 -22.06 11.33
C ALA A 420 -0.95 -20.77 12.07
N GLN A 421 -0.31 -19.81 11.40
CA GLN A 421 0.02 -18.50 11.98
C GLN A 421 -1.18 -17.55 12.01
N VAL A 422 -2.01 -17.55 11.00
CA VAL A 422 -3.17 -16.64 10.88
C VAL A 422 -4.33 -17.07 11.79
N SER A 423 -4.60 -18.35 11.92
CA SER A 423 -5.73 -18.88 12.68
C SER A 423 -5.79 -18.35 14.13
N PRO A 424 -4.72 -18.37 14.93
CA PRO A 424 -4.76 -17.81 16.29
C PRO A 424 -5.00 -16.31 16.34
N ILE A 425 -4.55 -15.55 15.33
CA ILE A 425 -4.79 -14.10 15.24
C ILE A 425 -6.29 -13.83 15.10
N ILE A 426 -6.97 -14.57 14.22
CA ILE A 426 -8.41 -14.45 14.01
C ILE A 426 -9.17 -14.81 15.28
N SER A 427 -8.85 -15.93 15.89
CA SER A 427 -9.48 -16.36 17.16
C SER A 427 -9.26 -15.34 18.28
N GLY A 428 -8.05 -14.80 18.38
CA GLY A 428 -7.71 -13.77 19.36
C GLY A 428 -8.47 -12.46 19.14
N ALA A 429 -8.58 -12.01 17.90
CA ALA A 429 -9.33 -10.82 17.53
C ALA A 429 -10.82 -10.94 17.89
N LEU A 430 -11.41 -12.10 17.62
CA LEU A 430 -12.80 -12.37 18.00
C LEU A 430 -12.97 -12.47 19.52
N LYS A 431 -12.02 -13.07 20.23
CA LYS A 431 -12.05 -13.20 21.68
C LYS A 431 -12.01 -11.84 22.40
N ILE A 432 -11.28 -10.88 21.85
CA ILE A 432 -11.24 -9.51 22.40
C ILE A 432 -12.35 -8.61 21.85
N ASN A 433 -13.31 -9.18 21.15
CA ASN A 433 -14.45 -8.47 20.57
C ASN A 433 -14.04 -7.33 19.59
N LYS A 434 -13.04 -7.61 18.76
CA LYS A 434 -12.56 -6.72 17.70
C LYS A 434 -12.61 -7.43 16.34
N PRO A 435 -13.81 -7.73 15.80
CA PRO A 435 -13.95 -8.48 14.54
C PRO A 435 -13.26 -7.80 13.35
N HIS A 436 -13.11 -6.48 13.37
CA HIS A 436 -12.36 -5.76 12.32
C HIS A 436 -10.89 -6.18 12.23
N LEU A 437 -10.27 -6.61 13.33
CA LEU A 437 -8.91 -7.14 13.30
C LEU A 437 -8.85 -8.54 12.70
N ALA A 438 -9.89 -9.34 12.87
CA ALA A 438 -10.04 -10.62 12.18
C ALA A 438 -10.19 -10.42 10.66
N VAL A 439 -10.97 -9.43 10.24
CA VAL A 439 -11.08 -9.04 8.82
C VAL A 439 -9.73 -8.59 8.27
N TYR A 440 -9.02 -7.77 9.00
CA TYR A 440 -7.68 -7.30 8.62
C TYR A 440 -6.72 -8.46 8.38
N ALA A 441 -6.63 -9.40 9.32
CA ALA A 441 -5.78 -10.57 9.21
C ALA A 441 -6.19 -11.48 8.05
N ALA A 442 -7.49 -11.75 7.90
CA ALA A 442 -8.04 -12.60 6.86
C ALA A 442 -7.83 -12.01 5.45
N ARG A 443 -7.99 -10.71 5.28
CA ARG A 443 -7.73 -10.04 3.99
C ARG A 443 -6.26 -10.10 3.59
N ARG A 444 -5.36 -9.97 4.55
CA ARG A 444 -3.91 -10.12 4.29
C ARG A 444 -3.56 -11.55 3.90
N ALA A 445 -4.13 -12.53 4.60
CA ALA A 445 -3.95 -13.95 4.29
C ALA A 445 -4.46 -14.30 2.89
N ALA A 446 -5.60 -13.75 2.48
CA ALA A 446 -6.19 -13.99 1.17
C ALA A 446 -5.27 -13.58 0.01
N ARG A 447 -4.43 -12.55 0.18
CA ARG A 447 -3.42 -12.15 -0.81
C ARG A 447 -2.39 -13.24 -1.09
N LYS A 448 -2.21 -14.16 -0.13
CA LYS A 448 -1.31 -15.31 -0.21
C LYS A 448 -2.05 -16.61 -0.56
N GLY A 449 -3.34 -16.52 -0.90
CA GLY A 449 -4.18 -17.66 -1.20
C GLY A 449 -4.64 -18.44 0.03
N ILE A 450 -4.58 -17.85 1.22
CA ILE A 450 -5.04 -18.46 2.48
C ILE A 450 -6.38 -17.82 2.85
N TYR A 451 -7.44 -18.61 2.96
CA TYR A 451 -8.80 -18.09 3.10
C TYR A 451 -9.45 -18.45 4.43
N PHE A 452 -10.02 -17.44 5.05
CA PHE A 452 -10.87 -17.51 6.25
C PHE A 452 -12.17 -16.77 5.94
N ILE A 453 -13.07 -17.40 5.21
CA ILE A 453 -14.25 -16.74 4.64
C ILE A 453 -15.16 -16.15 5.72
N SER A 454 -15.50 -16.94 6.75
CA SER A 454 -16.38 -16.46 7.82
C SER A 454 -15.84 -15.20 8.51
N ALA A 455 -14.55 -15.19 8.84
CA ALA A 455 -13.89 -14.05 9.48
C ALA A 455 -13.72 -12.85 8.56
N SER A 456 -13.49 -13.11 7.26
CA SER A 456 -13.25 -12.08 6.24
C SER A 456 -14.52 -11.34 5.81
N TYR A 457 -15.69 -11.96 6.01
CA TYR A 457 -16.98 -11.42 5.60
C TYR A 457 -17.98 -11.45 6.77
N PRO A 458 -17.81 -10.61 7.80
CA PRO A 458 -18.72 -10.54 8.92
C PRO A 458 -20.13 -10.15 8.50
N LYS A 459 -21.14 -10.67 9.21
CA LYS A 459 -22.56 -10.36 8.97
C LYS A 459 -23.22 -9.89 10.28
N PRO A 460 -22.79 -8.77 10.87
CA PRO A 460 -23.44 -8.26 12.07
C PRO A 460 -24.91 -7.89 11.78
N ALA A 461 -25.76 -7.91 12.81
CA ALA A 461 -27.16 -7.53 12.66
C ALA A 461 -27.28 -6.07 12.19
N LEU A 462 -28.15 -5.82 11.23
CA LEU A 462 -28.49 -4.49 10.71
C LEU A 462 -29.93 -4.15 11.09
N ASN A 463 -30.12 -3.05 11.82
CA ASN A 463 -31.44 -2.65 12.32
C ASN A 463 -32.25 -1.88 11.27
N ASP A 464 -31.64 -0.92 10.60
CA ASP A 464 -32.28 -0.09 9.59
C ASP A 464 -31.39 0.06 8.36
N THR A 465 -31.78 -0.60 7.29
CA THR A 465 -31.04 -0.62 6.00
C THR A 465 -31.60 0.40 5.00
N ARG A 466 -32.62 1.17 5.38
CA ARG A 466 -33.32 2.08 4.46
C ARG A 466 -33.71 1.42 3.15
N GLN A 467 -34.17 0.17 3.20
CA GLN A 467 -34.55 -0.65 2.06
C GLN A 467 -33.41 -0.95 1.06
N VAL A 468 -32.17 -0.72 1.44
CA VAL A 468 -31.01 -1.15 0.67
C VAL A 468 -30.70 -2.62 1.00
N GLU A 469 -30.34 -3.38 -0.03
CA GLU A 469 -29.94 -4.78 0.12
C GLU A 469 -28.84 -4.94 1.16
N LYS A 470 -29.03 -5.81 2.14
CA LYS A 470 -28.06 -6.06 3.21
C LYS A 470 -26.68 -6.44 2.67
N ALA A 471 -26.66 -7.30 1.65
CA ALA A 471 -25.41 -7.71 1.01
C ALA A 471 -24.60 -6.53 0.46
N LEU A 472 -25.27 -5.51 -0.08
CA LEU A 472 -24.60 -4.32 -0.59
C LEU A 472 -24.06 -3.45 0.55
N ILE A 473 -24.83 -3.27 1.64
CA ILE A 473 -24.36 -2.53 2.82
C ILE A 473 -23.12 -3.21 3.40
N TYR A 474 -23.14 -4.52 3.64
CA TYR A 474 -21.98 -5.26 4.11
C TYR A 474 -20.76 -5.10 3.19
N SER A 475 -21.01 -5.10 1.88
CA SER A 475 -19.94 -4.96 0.87
C SER A 475 -19.25 -3.59 0.94
N ILE A 476 -20.02 -2.54 1.13
CA ILE A 476 -19.52 -1.16 1.32
C ILE A 476 -18.77 -1.07 2.65
N VAL A 477 -19.36 -1.52 3.75
CA VAL A 477 -18.74 -1.48 5.08
C VAL A 477 -17.39 -2.22 5.09
N ARG A 478 -17.34 -3.40 4.48
CA ARG A 478 -16.09 -4.16 4.39
C ARG A 478 -15.01 -3.39 3.64
N GLN A 479 -15.34 -2.79 2.53
CA GLN A 479 -14.39 -2.03 1.72
C GLN A 479 -13.98 -0.71 2.38
N GLU A 480 -14.90 -0.02 3.03
CA GLU A 480 -14.65 1.28 3.65
C GLU A 480 -13.85 1.19 4.95
N SER A 481 -14.20 0.27 5.83
CA SER A 481 -13.70 0.24 7.20
C SER A 481 -13.21 -1.11 7.71
N ASN A 482 -13.32 -2.19 6.93
CA ASN A 482 -13.15 -3.56 7.44
C ASN A 482 -14.03 -3.85 8.67
N PHE A 483 -15.18 -3.21 8.79
CA PHE A 483 -16.06 -3.28 9.97
C PHE A 483 -15.48 -2.64 11.24
N ASP A 484 -14.55 -1.70 11.11
CA ASP A 484 -14.07 -0.91 12.23
C ASP A 484 -14.99 0.30 12.46
N PRO A 485 -15.79 0.32 13.55
CA PRO A 485 -16.72 1.41 13.80
C PRO A 485 -16.03 2.73 14.13
N GLN A 486 -14.77 2.70 14.53
CA GLN A 486 -13.97 3.88 14.86
C GLN A 486 -13.04 4.31 13.72
N ALA A 487 -13.16 3.73 12.54
CA ALA A 487 -12.32 4.06 11.40
C ALA A 487 -12.42 5.54 11.05
N GLU A 488 -11.27 6.15 10.85
CA GLU A 488 -11.14 7.54 10.39
C GLU A 488 -10.11 7.60 9.27
N SER A 489 -10.51 8.14 8.12
CA SER A 489 -9.61 8.33 7.00
C SER A 489 -8.81 9.63 7.19
N TYR A 490 -7.67 9.72 6.50
CA TYR A 490 -6.87 10.95 6.56
C TYR A 490 -7.64 12.18 6.03
N LYS A 491 -8.66 11.99 5.20
CA LYS A 491 -9.55 13.05 4.70
C LYS A 491 -10.71 13.39 5.65
N GLY A 492 -10.84 12.66 6.75
CA GLY A 492 -11.86 12.89 7.75
C GLY A 492 -13.17 12.11 7.56
N ALA A 493 -13.19 11.09 6.71
CA ALA A 493 -14.33 10.18 6.62
C ALA A 493 -14.41 9.29 7.88
N LEU A 494 -15.61 9.06 8.40
CA LEU A 494 -15.83 8.50 9.73
C LEU A 494 -16.71 7.24 9.72
N GLY A 495 -16.28 6.25 10.50
CA GLY A 495 -17.07 5.09 10.92
C GLY A 495 -17.22 4.00 9.88
N LEU A 496 -18.18 3.11 10.10
CA LEU A 496 -18.37 1.88 9.32
C LEU A 496 -18.51 2.13 7.83
N MET A 497 -19.31 3.12 7.42
CA MET A 497 -19.55 3.45 6.01
C MET A 497 -18.72 4.64 5.53
N GLN A 498 -17.76 5.12 6.33
CA GLN A 498 -16.83 6.19 5.99
C GLN A 498 -17.52 7.45 5.43
N LEU A 499 -18.41 8.04 6.23
CA LEU A 499 -19.13 9.24 5.87
C LEU A 499 -18.29 10.49 6.15
N MET A 500 -18.21 11.37 5.16
CA MET A 500 -17.73 12.73 5.40
C MET A 500 -18.73 13.49 6.27
N PRO A 501 -18.29 14.27 7.28
CA PRO A 501 -19.20 14.99 8.17
C PRO A 501 -20.23 15.86 7.43
N ALA A 502 -19.83 16.54 6.37
CA ALA A 502 -20.74 17.36 5.56
C ALA A 502 -21.84 16.53 4.89
N THR A 503 -21.50 15.39 4.33
CA THR A 503 -22.47 14.45 3.73
C THR A 503 -23.41 13.90 4.78
N ALA A 504 -22.88 13.46 5.92
CA ALA A 504 -23.67 12.92 7.03
C ALA A 504 -24.66 13.96 7.56
N LYS A 505 -24.24 15.21 7.70
CA LYS A 505 -25.09 16.33 8.13
C LYS A 505 -26.22 16.59 7.15
N SER A 506 -25.95 16.61 5.87
CA SER A 506 -26.95 16.78 4.82
C SER A 506 -27.98 15.65 4.82
N VAL A 507 -27.52 14.40 4.94
CA VAL A 507 -28.42 13.23 5.01
C VAL A 507 -29.26 13.24 6.28
N ALA A 508 -28.68 13.56 7.43
CA ALA A 508 -29.40 13.67 8.70
C ALA A 508 -30.54 14.71 8.60
N LYS A 509 -30.25 15.85 8.00
CA LYS A 509 -31.28 16.88 7.75
C LYS A 509 -32.41 16.35 6.89
N SER A 510 -32.11 15.64 5.82
CA SER A 510 -33.15 15.05 4.94
C SER A 510 -34.01 14.00 5.64
N LEU A 511 -33.45 13.30 6.63
CA LEU A 511 -34.14 12.31 7.45
C LEU A 511 -34.79 12.91 8.70
N ARG A 512 -34.67 14.22 8.91
CA ARG A 512 -35.15 14.93 10.12
C ARG A 512 -34.52 14.37 11.42
N LEU A 513 -33.26 13.95 11.33
CA LEU A 513 -32.46 13.50 12.45
C LEU A 513 -31.51 14.60 12.89
N ASN A 514 -31.24 14.67 14.20
CA ASN A 514 -30.20 15.55 14.72
C ASN A 514 -28.83 15.03 14.26
N PHE A 515 -28.04 15.91 13.66
CA PHE A 515 -26.66 15.56 13.32
C PHE A 515 -25.75 15.63 14.55
N ASN A 516 -25.03 14.55 14.79
CA ASN A 516 -23.98 14.48 15.81
C ASN A 516 -22.76 13.73 15.24
N GLN A 517 -21.67 14.47 15.01
CA GLN A 517 -20.46 13.91 14.42
C GLN A 517 -19.85 12.79 15.25
N GLU A 518 -19.87 12.91 16.58
CA GLU A 518 -19.30 11.88 17.47
C GLU A 518 -20.03 10.54 17.35
N LYS A 519 -21.32 10.55 17.07
CA LYS A 519 -22.11 9.34 16.85
C LYS A 519 -21.70 8.59 15.58
N LEU A 520 -21.05 9.22 14.62
CA LEU A 520 -20.57 8.53 13.41
C LEU A 520 -19.56 7.42 13.75
N THR A 521 -18.83 7.53 14.84
CA THR A 521 -17.88 6.51 15.29
C THR A 521 -18.31 5.77 16.56
N SER A 522 -19.26 6.29 17.32
CA SER A 522 -19.72 5.68 18.59
C SER A 522 -21.04 4.91 18.48
N ASP A 523 -21.87 5.22 17.48
CA ASP A 523 -23.18 4.59 17.27
C ASP A 523 -23.22 3.91 15.89
N HIS A 524 -23.09 2.59 15.88
CA HIS A 524 -23.09 1.78 14.65
C HIS A 524 -24.35 1.96 13.83
N ASN A 525 -25.50 1.95 14.49
CA ASN A 525 -26.80 2.09 13.82
C ASN A 525 -26.96 3.48 13.21
N TYR A 526 -26.50 4.51 13.88
CA TYR A 526 -26.52 5.88 13.37
C TYR A 526 -25.70 6.01 12.09
N ASN A 527 -24.49 5.49 12.06
CA ASN A 527 -23.62 5.51 10.87
C ASN A 527 -24.25 4.73 9.71
N ILE A 528 -24.75 3.51 9.98
CA ILE A 528 -25.39 2.66 8.95
C ILE A 528 -26.67 3.31 8.41
N THR A 529 -27.49 3.89 9.25
CA THR A 529 -28.73 4.56 8.82
C THR A 529 -28.43 5.70 7.85
N LEU A 530 -27.49 6.57 8.20
CA LEU A 530 -27.07 7.69 7.33
C LEU A 530 -26.40 7.20 6.05
N GLY A 531 -25.49 6.24 6.16
CA GLY A 531 -24.79 5.68 5.02
C GLY A 531 -25.71 4.94 4.05
N ALA A 532 -26.63 4.13 4.58
CA ALA A 532 -27.63 3.43 3.78
C ALA A 532 -28.57 4.40 3.06
N SER A 533 -28.99 5.46 3.74
CA SER A 533 -29.82 6.50 3.13
C SER A 533 -29.10 7.21 1.99
N TYR A 534 -27.84 7.56 2.19
CA TYR A 534 -27.02 8.16 1.12
C TYR A 534 -26.85 7.21 -0.07
N LEU A 535 -26.50 5.96 0.19
CA LEU A 535 -26.37 4.93 -0.84
C LEU A 535 -27.66 4.71 -1.61
N ARG A 536 -28.79 4.66 -0.91
CA ARG A 536 -30.13 4.56 -1.54
C ARG A 536 -30.37 5.73 -2.51
N SER A 537 -30.06 6.95 -2.10
CA SER A 537 -30.23 8.13 -2.95
C SER A 537 -29.39 8.02 -4.25
N LEU A 538 -28.21 7.44 -4.18
CA LEU A 538 -27.37 7.20 -5.34
C LEU A 538 -27.91 6.08 -6.24
N ILE A 539 -28.43 5.01 -5.65
CA ILE A 539 -29.07 3.92 -6.39
C ILE A 539 -30.28 4.46 -7.17
N GLU A 540 -31.12 5.29 -6.54
CA GLU A 540 -32.27 5.95 -7.18
C GLU A 540 -31.81 6.89 -8.29
N LYS A 541 -30.79 7.70 -8.04
CA LYS A 541 -30.24 8.63 -9.05
C LYS A 541 -29.81 7.91 -10.32
N TYR A 542 -29.22 6.74 -10.20
CA TYR A 542 -28.73 5.94 -11.33
C TYR A 542 -29.66 4.79 -11.72
N GLU A 543 -30.94 4.95 -11.45
CA GLU A 543 -32.01 4.06 -11.91
C GLU A 543 -31.79 2.58 -11.54
N GLY A 544 -31.24 2.33 -10.34
CA GLY A 544 -30.99 0.99 -9.81
C GLY A 544 -29.62 0.41 -10.17
N SER A 545 -28.77 1.14 -10.87
CA SER A 545 -27.43 0.66 -11.22
C SER A 545 -26.49 0.66 -10.01
N TYR A 546 -26.17 -0.52 -9.51
CA TYR A 546 -25.20 -0.68 -8.42
C TYR A 546 -23.79 -0.22 -8.82
N PRO A 547 -23.24 -0.58 -9.97
CA PRO A 547 -21.91 -0.11 -10.35
C PRO A 547 -21.77 1.41 -10.35
N LEU A 548 -22.77 2.11 -10.90
CA LEU A 548 -22.78 3.59 -10.92
C LEU A 548 -22.93 4.18 -9.51
N ALA A 549 -23.83 3.63 -8.70
CA ALA A 549 -24.04 4.07 -7.32
C ALA A 549 -22.78 3.83 -6.46
N ILE A 550 -22.11 2.70 -6.62
CA ILE A 550 -20.87 2.37 -5.92
C ILE A 550 -19.75 3.34 -6.32
N ALA A 551 -19.59 3.59 -7.61
CA ALA A 551 -18.63 4.57 -8.11
C ALA A 551 -18.87 5.97 -7.55
N ALA A 552 -20.15 6.39 -7.52
CA ALA A 552 -20.56 7.69 -6.98
C ALA A 552 -20.35 7.78 -5.45
N TYR A 553 -20.53 6.68 -4.74
CA TYR A 553 -20.29 6.64 -3.29
C TYR A 553 -18.82 6.98 -2.97
N ASN A 554 -17.88 6.47 -3.76
CA ASN A 554 -16.45 6.72 -3.58
C ASN A 554 -15.98 8.05 -4.19
N ALA A 555 -16.34 8.33 -5.44
CA ALA A 555 -15.82 9.47 -6.20
C ALA A 555 -16.74 10.70 -6.23
N GLY A 556 -17.96 10.57 -5.73
CA GLY A 556 -18.99 11.58 -5.83
C GLY A 556 -19.80 11.49 -7.13
N PRO A 557 -21.10 11.85 -7.09
CA PRO A 557 -21.99 11.76 -8.26
C PRO A 557 -21.58 12.70 -9.38
N HIS A 558 -21.02 13.86 -9.08
CA HIS A 558 -20.55 14.80 -10.09
C HIS A 558 -19.50 14.18 -11.04
N ASN A 559 -18.55 13.43 -10.50
CA ASN A 559 -17.55 12.73 -11.30
C ASN A 559 -18.16 11.62 -12.15
N VAL A 560 -19.06 10.82 -11.56
CA VAL A 560 -19.76 9.75 -12.29
C VAL A 560 -20.60 10.32 -13.44
N ASP A 561 -21.30 11.42 -13.24
CA ASP A 561 -22.08 12.10 -14.30
C ASP A 561 -21.17 12.53 -15.45
N LYS A 562 -19.98 13.06 -15.16
CA LYS A 562 -18.97 13.38 -16.18
C LYS A 562 -18.51 12.15 -16.95
N TRP A 563 -18.32 11.04 -16.27
CA TRP A 563 -17.84 9.79 -16.90
C TRP A 563 -18.94 9.17 -17.77
N ILE A 564 -20.20 9.23 -17.33
CA ILE A 564 -21.36 8.81 -18.14
C ILE A 564 -21.44 9.64 -19.42
N LYS A 565 -21.34 10.96 -19.31
CA LYS A 565 -21.37 11.87 -20.45
C LYS A 565 -20.27 11.57 -21.46
N ARG A 566 -19.09 11.17 -20.97
CA ARG A 566 -17.92 10.96 -21.81
C ARG A 566 -17.83 9.54 -22.40
N PHE A 567 -18.11 8.52 -21.60
CA PHE A 567 -17.93 7.12 -21.97
C PHE A 567 -19.22 6.39 -22.30
N GLY A 568 -20.36 7.07 -22.18
CA GLY A 568 -21.68 6.47 -22.30
C GLY A 568 -22.22 5.95 -20.98
N ASN A 569 -23.51 5.63 -20.96
CA ASN A 569 -24.17 5.05 -19.79
C ASN A 569 -24.07 3.52 -19.85
N PRO A 570 -23.39 2.86 -18.89
CA PRO A 570 -23.20 1.41 -18.91
C PRO A 570 -24.49 0.61 -18.64
N THR A 571 -25.62 1.25 -18.35
CA THR A 571 -26.93 0.61 -18.30
C THR A 571 -27.54 0.42 -19.70
N GLN A 572 -27.00 1.07 -20.72
CA GLN A 572 -27.39 0.92 -22.12
C GLN A 572 -26.67 -0.27 -22.76
N ASN A 573 -27.30 -0.95 -23.72
CA ASN A 573 -26.78 -2.18 -24.32
C ASN A 573 -25.51 -1.98 -25.19
N ASP A 574 -25.29 -0.76 -25.65
CA ASP A 574 -24.12 -0.40 -26.50
C ASP A 574 -22.86 -0.07 -25.71
N VAL A 575 -22.94 -0.01 -24.38
CA VAL A 575 -21.81 0.27 -23.51
C VAL A 575 -21.49 -0.96 -22.65
N ASP A 576 -20.29 -1.50 -22.83
CA ASP A 576 -19.81 -2.61 -22.01
C ASP A 576 -19.48 -2.12 -20.59
N LEU A 577 -20.11 -2.72 -19.59
CA LEU A 577 -19.94 -2.33 -18.18
C LEU A 577 -18.51 -2.53 -17.70
N ILE A 578 -17.88 -3.63 -18.09
CA ILE A 578 -16.52 -3.96 -17.63
C ILE A 578 -15.53 -2.94 -18.20
N ASP A 579 -15.65 -2.62 -19.49
CA ASP A 579 -14.84 -1.58 -20.12
C ASP A 579 -15.10 -0.21 -19.49
N TRP A 580 -16.36 0.10 -19.19
CA TRP A 580 -16.71 1.37 -18.54
C TRP A 580 -16.03 1.51 -17.18
N ILE A 581 -16.05 0.45 -16.35
CA ILE A 581 -15.37 0.42 -15.04
C ILE A 581 -13.86 0.62 -15.23
N GLU A 582 -13.27 -0.07 -16.19
CA GLU A 582 -11.82 0.04 -16.47
C GLU A 582 -11.44 1.41 -17.07
N ARG A 583 -12.37 2.13 -17.68
CA ARG A 583 -12.16 3.51 -18.17
C ARG A 583 -12.26 4.57 -17.09
N ILE A 584 -12.77 4.28 -15.91
CA ILE A 584 -12.83 5.24 -14.81
C ILE A 584 -11.44 5.87 -14.60
N PRO A 585 -11.30 7.21 -14.67
CA PRO A 585 -10.00 7.87 -14.61
C PRO A 585 -9.27 7.69 -13.29
N TYR A 586 -10.00 7.54 -12.18
CA TYR A 586 -9.43 7.39 -10.86
C TYR A 586 -9.15 5.93 -10.54
N GLY A 587 -7.87 5.57 -10.39
CA GLY A 587 -7.46 4.20 -10.05
C GLY A 587 -8.04 3.69 -8.74
N GLU A 588 -8.17 4.56 -7.75
CA GLU A 588 -8.83 4.26 -6.48
C GLU A 588 -10.29 3.84 -6.70
N THR A 589 -11.03 4.58 -7.51
CA THR A 589 -12.45 4.29 -7.77
C THR A 589 -12.62 3.04 -8.63
N ARG A 590 -11.76 2.81 -9.63
CA ARG A 590 -11.78 1.53 -10.39
C ARG A 590 -11.64 0.34 -9.46
N ASN A 591 -10.67 0.38 -8.59
CA ASN A 591 -10.44 -0.69 -7.60
C ASN A 591 -11.61 -0.80 -6.63
N TYR A 592 -12.12 0.31 -6.14
CA TYR A 592 -13.25 0.34 -5.21
C TYR A 592 -14.49 -0.35 -5.79
N VAL A 593 -14.87 0.00 -7.01
CA VAL A 593 -16.05 -0.60 -7.67
C VAL A 593 -15.88 -2.11 -7.81
N GLN A 594 -14.73 -2.58 -8.26
CA GLN A 594 -14.47 -4.01 -8.41
C GLN A 594 -14.44 -4.73 -7.06
N ARG A 595 -13.84 -4.15 -6.03
CA ARG A 595 -13.81 -4.75 -4.68
C ARG A 595 -15.20 -4.84 -4.06
N VAL A 596 -16.02 -3.80 -4.20
CA VAL A 596 -17.38 -3.82 -3.67
C VAL A 596 -18.26 -4.83 -4.43
N LEU A 597 -18.15 -4.90 -5.75
CA LEU A 597 -18.90 -5.87 -6.55
C LEU A 597 -18.50 -7.32 -6.25
N GLU A 598 -17.23 -7.60 -6.05
CA GLU A 598 -16.80 -8.94 -5.64
C GLU A 598 -17.28 -9.31 -4.23
N ASN A 599 -17.29 -8.34 -3.31
CA ASN A 599 -17.86 -8.52 -1.98
C ASN A 599 -19.37 -8.83 -2.06
N LEU A 600 -20.08 -8.12 -2.91
CA LEU A 600 -21.52 -8.29 -3.10
C LEU A 600 -21.86 -9.72 -3.51
N THR A 601 -21.15 -10.28 -4.47
CA THR A 601 -21.34 -11.67 -4.92
C THR A 601 -21.13 -12.65 -3.76
N ILE A 602 -20.09 -12.45 -2.96
CA ILE A 602 -19.77 -13.31 -1.83
C ILE A 602 -20.82 -13.19 -0.73
N TYR A 603 -21.22 -11.97 -0.37
CA TYR A 603 -22.26 -11.76 0.65
C TYR A 603 -23.61 -12.32 0.24
N ARG A 604 -23.99 -12.21 -1.04
CA ARG A 604 -25.22 -12.84 -1.55
C ARG A 604 -25.16 -14.36 -1.40
N GLU A 605 -24.04 -14.97 -1.70
CA GLU A 605 -23.85 -16.42 -1.52
C GLU A 605 -23.93 -16.82 -0.04
N LEU A 606 -23.28 -16.08 0.86
CA LEU A 606 -23.27 -16.35 2.31
C LEU A 606 -24.64 -16.13 2.97
N ILE A 607 -25.44 -15.20 2.47
CA ILE A 607 -26.78 -14.91 3.00
C ILE A 607 -27.78 -15.94 2.50
N SER A 608 -27.70 -16.37 1.23
CA SER A 608 -28.61 -17.36 0.62
C SER A 608 -28.40 -18.78 1.15
N LYS A 609 -27.19 -19.10 1.62
CA LYS A 609 -26.84 -20.39 2.20
C LYS A 609 -26.35 -20.18 3.63
N PRO A 610 -27.26 -20.08 4.63
CA PRO A 610 -26.84 -19.96 6.01
C PRO A 610 -25.99 -21.20 6.36
N THR A 611 -24.77 -20.95 6.83
CA THR A 611 -23.89 -21.99 7.34
C THR A 611 -24.62 -22.72 8.45
N THR A 612 -24.95 -23.99 8.21
CA THR A 612 -25.27 -24.92 9.28
C THR A 612 -24.04 -24.94 10.20
N SER A 613 -24.20 -24.34 11.37
CA SER A 613 -23.24 -24.41 12.45
C SER A 613 -22.94 -25.88 12.76
N LYS A 614 -21.75 -26.33 12.44
CA LYS A 614 -21.07 -27.44 13.09
C LYS A 614 -19.60 -27.09 13.30
#